data_b200011233dace150fa53769e02be878
#
_entry.id   b200011233dace150fa53769e02be878
#
_cell.length_a   1.000
_cell.length_b   1.000
_cell.length_c   1.000
_cell.angle_alpha   90.00
_cell.angle_beta   90.00
_cell.angle_gamma   90.00
#
_symmetry.space_group_name_H-M   'P 1'
#
loop_
_entity.id
_entity.type
_entity.pdbx_description
1 polymer ?
#
loop_
_entity_poly.entity_id
_entity_poly.type
_entity_poly.pdbx_seq_one_letter_code
_entity_poly.pdbx_strand_id
1 'polypeptide(L)'
;VDGELIRINYDNLSSEENFKETSGLVNSKSDNKTGLEFVIFDMVPMEDYYAQENNEPYIDRIKRMEELVEQNDFVRLVPMYMVTDDVSKIYETLNEVIAQKEEGLMLNLVSGVYKFGKRSTELLKVKQMNTCDLQCTAIEEGEGKYAGVLGKIVCNYKGYELRVGSGFTDEQRAYYWKNPWLIVGSIVEIQYFEETNNEQGE
;
A
#
# COMPACT_ATOMS: atom_id res chain seq x y z
N VAL A 1 -16.45 3.59 -13.61
CA VAL A 1 -15.80 4.20 -12.45
C VAL A 1 -14.94 3.18 -11.75
N ASP A 2 -13.82 3.64 -11.18
CA ASP A 2 -12.90 2.90 -10.33
C ASP A 2 -12.91 3.54 -8.94
N GLY A 3 -13.06 2.74 -7.90
CA GLY A 3 -13.25 3.26 -6.55
C GLY A 3 -13.27 2.17 -5.50
N GLU A 4 -13.46 2.58 -4.27
CA GLU A 4 -13.53 1.72 -3.10
C GLU A 4 -14.84 1.92 -2.35
N LEU A 5 -15.44 0.82 -1.90
CA LEU A 5 -16.56 0.85 -0.98
C LEU A 5 -16.00 0.84 0.44
N ILE A 6 -16.30 1.88 1.21
CA ILE A 6 -15.82 2.01 2.58
C ILE A 6 -16.96 2.32 3.55
N ARG A 7 -16.78 1.96 4.82
CA ARG A 7 -17.69 2.37 5.89
C ARG A 7 -17.48 3.85 6.20
N ILE A 8 -18.57 4.60 6.33
CA ILE A 8 -18.52 5.99 6.79
C ILE A 8 -17.94 6.01 8.20
N ASN A 9 -16.84 6.73 8.38
CA ASN A 9 -16.04 6.69 9.62
C ASN A 9 -16.57 7.65 10.68
N TYR A 10 -17.73 7.37 11.24
CA TYR A 10 -18.32 8.18 12.31
C TYR A 10 -17.54 8.12 13.63
N ASP A 11 -16.77 7.03 13.86
CA ASP A 11 -16.08 6.75 15.12
C ASP A 11 -14.63 7.27 15.12
N ASN A 12 -14.21 7.92 14.03
CA ASN A 12 -12.84 8.43 13.83
C ASN A 12 -11.77 7.35 14.02
N LEU A 13 -12.04 6.16 13.50
CA LEU A 13 -11.11 5.05 13.45
C LEU A 13 -9.92 5.36 12.54
N SER A 14 -8.80 4.67 12.74
CA SER A 14 -7.73 4.66 11.76
C SER A 14 -8.19 4.02 10.45
N SER A 15 -7.47 4.29 9.36
CA SER A 15 -7.74 3.69 8.05
C SER A 15 -7.76 2.16 8.10
N GLU A 16 -6.83 1.55 8.84
CA GLU A 16 -6.77 0.09 9.04
C GLU A 16 -7.99 -0.46 9.79
N GLU A 17 -8.37 0.18 10.90
CA GLU A 17 -9.54 -0.23 11.69
C GLU A 17 -10.82 -0.09 10.87
N ASN A 18 -10.97 1.04 10.16
CA ASN A 18 -12.13 1.27 9.29
C ASN A 18 -12.19 0.28 8.12
N PHE A 19 -11.06 -0.14 7.56
CA PHE A 19 -11.00 -1.19 6.54
C PHE A 19 -11.49 -2.55 7.09
N LYS A 20 -11.09 -2.93 8.31
CA LYS A 20 -11.56 -4.17 8.97
C LYS A 20 -13.07 -4.13 9.18
N GLU A 21 -13.60 -3.02 9.69
CA GLU A 21 -15.04 -2.82 9.88
C GLU A 21 -15.80 -2.85 8.54
N THR A 22 -15.27 -2.20 7.50
CA THR A 22 -15.82 -2.23 6.14
C THR A 22 -15.90 -3.66 5.61
N SER A 23 -14.80 -4.39 5.70
CA SER A 23 -14.71 -5.79 5.25
C SER A 23 -15.69 -6.68 6.01
N GLY A 24 -15.79 -6.48 7.32
CA GLY A 24 -16.77 -7.19 8.17
C GLY A 24 -18.22 -6.91 7.75
N LEU A 25 -18.55 -5.65 7.51
CA LEU A 25 -19.89 -5.24 7.08
C LEU A 25 -20.23 -5.78 5.68
N VAL A 26 -19.34 -5.61 4.71
CA VAL A 26 -19.56 -6.04 3.31
C VAL A 26 -19.72 -7.56 3.23
N ASN A 27 -18.88 -8.32 3.94
CA ASN A 27 -18.87 -9.78 3.91
C ASN A 27 -19.87 -10.43 4.87
N SER A 28 -20.56 -9.65 5.72
CA SER A 28 -21.57 -10.18 6.64
C SER A 28 -22.73 -10.85 5.88
N LYS A 29 -23.40 -11.80 6.51
CA LYS A 29 -24.61 -12.43 5.98
C LYS A 29 -25.88 -11.57 6.17
N SER A 30 -25.74 -10.42 6.82
CA SER A 30 -26.85 -9.48 7.02
C SER A 30 -27.20 -8.78 5.70
N ASP A 31 -28.47 -8.61 5.44
CA ASP A 31 -28.95 -7.79 4.31
C ASP A 31 -28.82 -6.28 4.57
N ASN A 32 -28.61 -5.90 5.83
CA ASN A 32 -28.37 -4.50 6.19
C ASN A 32 -26.91 -4.11 5.93
N LYS A 33 -26.68 -3.33 4.90
CA LYS A 33 -25.41 -2.77 4.48
C LYS A 33 -25.40 -1.24 4.59
N THR A 34 -26.09 -0.67 5.56
CA THR A 34 -26.13 0.78 5.78
C THR A 34 -24.78 1.30 6.30
N GLY A 35 -24.53 2.59 6.09
CA GLY A 35 -23.30 3.24 6.55
C GLY A 35 -22.08 2.98 5.63
N LEU A 36 -22.31 2.62 4.39
CA LEU A 36 -21.25 2.52 3.36
C LEU A 36 -21.33 3.73 2.42
N GLU A 37 -20.16 4.19 1.99
CA GLU A 37 -19.98 5.15 0.92
C GLU A 37 -19.07 4.57 -0.16
N PHE A 38 -19.26 5.03 -1.39
CA PHE A 38 -18.38 4.70 -2.52
C PHE A 38 -17.47 5.88 -2.83
N VAL A 39 -16.16 5.67 -2.66
CA VAL A 39 -15.13 6.68 -2.92
C VAL A 39 -14.54 6.42 -4.30
N ILE A 40 -14.77 7.34 -5.22
CA ILE A 40 -14.32 7.21 -6.62
C ILE A 40 -12.92 7.79 -6.77
N PHE A 41 -11.99 7.04 -7.37
CA PHE A 41 -10.60 7.44 -7.62
C PHE A 41 -10.37 7.86 -9.07
N ASP A 42 -11.05 7.19 -10.00
CA ASP A 42 -10.84 7.38 -11.43
C ASP A 42 -12.08 6.95 -12.23
N MET A 43 -12.17 7.39 -13.47
CA MET A 43 -13.19 6.92 -14.36
C MET A 43 -12.74 6.91 -15.83
N VAL A 44 -13.17 5.88 -16.54
CA VAL A 44 -12.93 5.73 -17.97
C VAL A 44 -14.25 5.54 -18.71
N PRO A 45 -14.37 5.93 -19.98
CA PRO A 45 -15.52 5.60 -20.82
C PRO A 45 -15.77 4.10 -20.88
N MET A 46 -17.03 3.70 -21.05
CA MET A 46 -17.40 2.29 -21.14
C MET A 46 -16.78 1.61 -22.37
N GLU A 47 -16.67 2.33 -23.46
CA GLU A 47 -16.03 1.88 -24.72
C GLU A 47 -14.55 1.55 -24.48
N ASP A 48 -13.82 2.41 -23.77
CA ASP A 48 -12.41 2.19 -23.42
C ASP A 48 -12.26 1.00 -22.46
N TYR A 49 -13.20 0.85 -21.52
CA TYR A 49 -13.24 -0.31 -20.64
C TYR A 49 -13.40 -1.63 -21.40
N TYR A 50 -14.29 -1.69 -22.37
CA TYR A 50 -14.46 -2.89 -23.21
C TYR A 50 -13.29 -3.09 -24.17
N ALA A 51 -12.71 -2.01 -24.69
CA ALA A 51 -11.51 -2.08 -25.54
C ALA A 51 -10.24 -2.41 -24.74
N GLN A 52 -10.26 -2.29 -23.40
CA GLN A 52 -9.10 -2.41 -22.50
C GLN A 52 -7.97 -1.43 -22.89
N GLU A 53 -8.34 -0.28 -23.43
CA GLU A 53 -7.43 0.76 -23.86
C GLU A 53 -7.99 2.13 -23.50
N ASN A 54 -7.17 2.97 -22.86
CA ASN A 54 -7.47 4.37 -22.58
C ASN A 54 -6.21 5.20 -22.75
N ASN A 55 -6.29 6.28 -23.52
CA ASN A 55 -5.19 7.18 -23.83
C ASN A 55 -5.41 8.57 -23.23
N GLU A 56 -6.46 8.78 -22.44
CA GLU A 56 -6.74 10.04 -21.78
C GLU A 56 -5.81 10.24 -20.57
N PRO A 57 -5.14 11.41 -20.47
CA PRO A 57 -4.31 11.74 -19.31
C PRO A 57 -5.11 11.74 -18.00
N TYR A 58 -4.46 11.37 -16.89
CA TYR A 58 -5.09 11.33 -15.57
C TYR A 58 -5.77 12.67 -15.20
N ILE A 59 -5.10 13.77 -15.44
CA ILE A 59 -5.65 15.10 -15.10
C ILE A 59 -6.96 15.42 -15.83
N ASP A 60 -7.13 14.93 -17.06
CA ASP A 60 -8.34 15.17 -17.84
C ASP A 60 -9.47 14.24 -17.39
N ARG A 61 -9.14 12.99 -17.00
CA ARG A 61 -10.10 12.07 -16.38
C ARG A 61 -10.63 12.61 -15.05
N ILE A 62 -9.76 13.19 -14.21
CA ILE A 62 -10.17 13.82 -12.94
C ILE A 62 -11.12 14.99 -13.18
N LYS A 63 -10.80 15.92 -14.08
CA LYS A 63 -11.69 17.04 -14.42
C LYS A 63 -13.06 16.56 -14.88
N ARG A 64 -13.07 15.58 -15.78
CA ARG A 64 -14.32 14.99 -16.27
C ARG A 64 -15.10 14.31 -15.14
N MET A 65 -14.41 13.63 -14.21
CA MET A 65 -15.03 13.02 -13.04
C MET A 65 -15.66 14.07 -12.12
N GLU A 66 -14.97 15.18 -11.86
CA GLU A 66 -15.50 16.32 -11.10
C GLU A 66 -16.75 16.96 -11.73
N GLU A 67 -16.81 17.00 -13.07
CA GLU A 67 -17.96 17.52 -13.82
C GLU A 67 -19.16 16.57 -13.83
N LEU A 68 -18.94 15.26 -13.84
CA LEU A 68 -20.00 14.26 -14.07
C LEU A 68 -20.51 13.59 -12.80
N VAL A 69 -19.72 13.55 -11.72
CA VAL A 69 -20.12 12.89 -10.48
C VAL A 69 -20.82 13.83 -9.53
N GLU A 70 -22.10 13.59 -9.31
CA GLU A 70 -22.86 14.27 -8.26
C GLU A 70 -22.56 13.62 -6.91
N GLN A 71 -21.82 14.33 -6.07
CA GLN A 71 -21.44 13.86 -4.74
C GLN A 71 -22.64 13.97 -3.77
N ASN A 72 -22.79 13.00 -2.88
CA ASN A 72 -23.82 12.93 -1.87
C ASN A 72 -23.34 12.11 -0.65
N ASP A 73 -24.25 11.78 0.28
CA ASP A 73 -23.90 11.04 1.50
C ASP A 73 -23.35 9.62 1.25
N PHE A 74 -23.49 9.09 0.03
CA PHE A 74 -23.10 7.72 -0.32
C PHE A 74 -22.04 7.63 -1.42
N VAL A 75 -21.76 8.75 -2.08
CA VAL A 75 -20.80 8.81 -3.20
C VAL A 75 -19.98 10.07 -3.09
N ARG A 76 -18.67 9.94 -3.02
CA ARG A 76 -17.74 11.06 -3.07
C ARG A 76 -16.53 10.77 -3.94
N LEU A 77 -15.86 11.83 -4.33
CA LEU A 77 -14.56 11.75 -4.99
C LEU A 77 -13.45 11.66 -3.95
N VAL A 78 -12.39 10.91 -4.27
CA VAL A 78 -11.16 10.95 -3.46
C VAL A 78 -10.61 12.39 -3.49
N PRO A 79 -10.16 12.94 -2.35
CA PRO A 79 -9.62 14.30 -2.33
C PRO A 79 -8.30 14.37 -3.09
N MET A 80 -8.16 15.38 -3.97
CA MET A 80 -6.90 15.71 -4.60
C MET A 80 -6.22 16.82 -3.79
N TYR A 81 -5.07 16.53 -3.18
CA TYR A 81 -4.36 17.47 -2.31
C TYR A 81 -3.60 18.53 -3.10
N MET A 82 -2.86 18.14 -4.13
CA MET A 82 -2.07 19.06 -4.94
C MET A 82 -1.60 18.44 -6.25
N VAL A 83 -1.13 19.29 -7.15
CA VAL A 83 -0.27 18.93 -8.29
C VAL A 83 1.09 19.56 -8.06
N THR A 84 2.15 18.77 -8.00
CA THR A 84 3.51 19.23 -7.70
C THR A 84 4.56 18.32 -8.30
N ASP A 85 5.73 18.86 -8.59
CA ASP A 85 6.98 18.15 -8.90
C ASP A 85 7.99 18.24 -7.73
N ASP A 86 7.62 18.89 -6.63
CA ASP A 86 8.43 19.08 -5.44
C ASP A 86 8.24 17.90 -4.47
N VAL A 87 9.26 17.06 -4.38
CA VAL A 87 9.26 15.87 -3.51
C VAL A 87 9.10 16.25 -2.03
N SER A 88 9.60 17.41 -1.58
CA SER A 88 9.47 17.83 -0.18
C SER A 88 8.01 18.06 0.20
N LYS A 89 7.23 18.67 -0.68
CA LYS A 89 5.78 18.88 -0.48
C LYS A 89 5.01 17.57 -0.41
N ILE A 90 5.43 16.56 -1.17
CA ILE A 90 4.82 15.23 -1.09
C ILE A 90 5.00 14.63 0.31
N TYR A 91 6.22 14.75 0.88
CA TYR A 91 6.47 14.23 2.23
C TYR A 91 5.81 15.08 3.33
N GLU A 92 5.70 16.40 3.16
CA GLU A 92 4.95 17.26 4.08
C GLU A 92 3.47 16.82 4.11
N THR A 93 2.84 16.67 2.94
CA THR A 93 1.45 16.19 2.84
C THR A 93 1.29 14.77 3.36
N LEU A 94 2.25 13.88 3.11
CA LEU A 94 2.23 12.53 3.68
C LEU A 94 2.16 12.58 5.21
N ASN A 95 2.99 13.42 5.84
CA ASN A 95 2.99 13.56 7.30
C ASN A 95 1.65 14.08 7.84
N GLU A 96 1.02 15.03 7.13
CA GLU A 96 -0.31 15.54 7.48
C GLU A 96 -1.38 14.43 7.40
N VAL A 97 -1.35 13.65 6.33
CA VAL A 97 -2.29 12.54 6.10
C VAL A 97 -2.12 11.42 7.13
N ILE A 98 -0.88 11.07 7.47
CA ILE A 98 -0.58 10.11 8.54
C ILE A 98 -1.04 10.63 9.92
N ALA A 99 -0.87 11.93 10.19
CA ALA A 99 -1.37 12.53 11.43
C ALA A 99 -2.90 12.47 11.56
N GLN A 100 -3.62 12.37 10.43
CA GLN A 100 -5.06 12.14 10.34
C GLN A 100 -5.45 10.65 10.42
N LYS A 101 -4.50 9.76 10.70
CA LYS A 101 -4.66 8.30 10.78
C LYS A 101 -4.99 7.62 9.44
N GLU A 102 -4.67 8.27 8.34
CA GLU A 102 -4.79 7.70 7.01
C GLU A 102 -3.55 6.86 6.67
N GLU A 103 -3.67 5.95 5.70
CA GLU A 103 -2.63 4.98 5.34
C GLU A 103 -1.43 5.63 4.60
N GLY A 104 -1.69 6.66 3.82
CA GLY A 104 -0.71 7.33 3.00
C GLY A 104 -1.30 8.05 1.78
N LEU A 105 -0.47 8.29 0.79
CA LEU A 105 -0.84 9.00 -0.44
C LEU A 105 -0.78 8.09 -1.66
N MET A 106 -1.64 8.38 -2.64
CA MET A 106 -1.52 7.86 -4.00
C MET A 106 -1.02 8.98 -4.91
N LEU A 107 0.08 8.74 -5.61
CA LEU A 107 0.65 9.67 -6.59
C LEU A 107 0.33 9.20 -8.00
N ASN A 108 -0.34 10.04 -8.76
CA ASN A 108 -0.61 9.80 -10.16
C ASN A 108 0.25 10.72 -11.01
N LEU A 109 0.87 10.18 -12.06
CA LEU A 109 1.49 11.01 -13.08
C LEU A 109 0.39 11.79 -13.81
N VAL A 110 0.51 13.12 -13.90
CA VAL A 110 -0.48 14.02 -14.51
C VAL A 110 -0.87 13.58 -15.93
N SER A 111 0.12 13.16 -16.73
CA SER A 111 -0.06 12.61 -18.08
C SER A 111 -0.32 11.10 -18.11
N GLY A 112 -0.41 10.44 -16.96
CA GLY A 112 -0.57 8.99 -16.87
C GLY A 112 -1.88 8.50 -17.45
N VAL A 113 -1.84 7.37 -18.15
CA VAL A 113 -3.04 6.76 -18.74
C VAL A 113 -3.54 5.59 -17.89
N TYR A 114 -4.82 5.30 -17.97
CA TYR A 114 -5.42 4.20 -17.20
C TYR A 114 -4.92 2.84 -17.71
N LYS A 115 -4.43 1.99 -16.81
CA LYS A 115 -3.88 0.66 -17.14
C LYS A 115 -4.80 -0.45 -16.63
N PHE A 116 -5.50 -1.10 -17.53
CA PHE A 116 -6.45 -2.16 -17.20
C PHE A 116 -5.74 -3.43 -16.70
N GLY A 117 -6.12 -3.90 -15.51
CA GLY A 117 -5.66 -5.16 -14.93
C GLY A 117 -4.14 -5.27 -14.68
N LYS A 118 -3.40 -4.17 -14.70
CA LYS A 118 -1.95 -4.14 -14.53
C LYS A 118 -1.53 -3.08 -13.53
N ARG A 119 -0.46 -3.37 -12.79
CA ARG A 119 0.23 -2.33 -12.02
C ARG A 119 0.92 -1.36 -12.97
N SER A 120 0.85 -0.07 -12.65
CA SER A 120 1.49 1.00 -13.41
C SER A 120 2.58 1.66 -12.57
N THR A 121 3.67 2.08 -13.22
CA THR A 121 4.67 2.98 -12.63
C THR A 121 4.22 4.44 -12.63
N GLU A 122 3.10 4.74 -13.27
CA GLU A 122 2.47 6.06 -13.33
C GLU A 122 1.51 6.32 -12.15
N LEU A 123 1.25 5.27 -11.34
CA LEU A 123 0.48 5.30 -10.10
C LEU A 123 1.30 4.67 -8.99
N LEU A 124 1.71 5.47 -8.01
CA LEU A 124 2.56 5.04 -6.91
C LEU A 124 1.84 5.22 -5.58
N LYS A 125 1.97 4.24 -4.70
CA LYS A 125 1.53 4.35 -3.31
C LYS A 125 2.70 4.76 -2.43
N VAL A 126 2.53 5.86 -1.69
CA VAL A 126 3.50 6.37 -0.72
C VAL A 126 2.93 6.17 0.67
N LYS A 127 3.60 5.35 1.46
CA LYS A 127 3.26 5.07 2.86
C LYS A 127 4.43 5.46 3.77
N GLN A 128 4.12 5.74 5.02
CA GLN A 128 5.17 5.82 6.05
C GLN A 128 5.81 4.44 6.22
N MET A 129 7.13 4.44 6.31
CA MET A 129 7.88 3.25 6.70
C MET A 129 8.33 3.39 8.16
N ASN A 130 8.10 2.34 8.91
CA ASN A 130 8.63 2.17 10.25
C ASN A 130 9.94 1.39 10.20
N THR A 131 10.77 1.53 11.22
CA THR A 131 11.98 0.74 11.37
C THR A 131 12.03 0.13 12.78
N CYS A 132 12.65 -1.04 12.89
CA CYS A 132 13.01 -1.62 14.16
C CYS A 132 14.36 -2.32 14.06
N ASP A 133 15.11 -2.28 15.16
CA ASP A 133 16.39 -2.94 15.29
C ASP A 133 16.21 -4.34 15.87
N LEU A 134 16.57 -5.37 15.11
CA LEU A 134 16.43 -6.76 15.53
C LEU A 134 17.74 -7.51 15.43
N GLN A 135 17.95 -8.45 16.35
CA GLN A 135 19.10 -9.35 16.27
C GLN A 135 18.84 -10.43 15.21
N CYS A 136 19.75 -10.54 14.23
CA CYS A 136 19.77 -11.66 13.30
C CYS A 136 20.22 -12.93 14.03
N THR A 137 19.38 -13.95 14.09
CA THR A 137 19.65 -15.21 14.80
C THR A 137 20.12 -16.33 13.87
N ALA A 138 19.73 -16.30 12.60
CA ALA A 138 20.10 -17.27 11.59
C ALA A 138 19.97 -16.70 10.18
N ILE A 139 20.48 -17.44 9.19
CA ILE A 139 20.25 -17.21 7.77
C ILE A 139 19.67 -18.45 7.11
N GLU A 140 18.89 -18.27 6.06
CA GLU A 140 18.30 -19.33 5.25
C GLU A 140 18.72 -19.17 3.79
N GLU A 141 18.93 -20.31 3.12
CA GLU A 141 19.24 -20.35 1.69
C GLU A 141 18.06 -19.84 0.85
N GLY A 142 18.35 -19.19 -0.26
CA GLY A 142 17.34 -18.75 -1.22
C GLY A 142 16.88 -19.86 -2.15
N GLU A 143 15.76 -19.61 -2.83
CA GLU A 143 15.18 -20.50 -3.82
C GLU A 143 15.24 -19.87 -5.22
N GLY A 144 15.12 -20.71 -6.26
CA GLY A 144 15.10 -20.28 -7.64
C GLY A 144 16.39 -19.54 -8.02
N LYS A 145 16.29 -18.25 -8.41
CA LYS A 145 17.46 -17.45 -8.78
C LYS A 145 18.42 -17.18 -7.62
N TYR A 146 17.99 -17.41 -6.39
CA TYR A 146 18.78 -17.23 -5.17
C TYR A 146 19.27 -18.52 -4.55
N ALA A 147 19.15 -19.67 -5.24
CA ALA A 147 19.75 -20.92 -4.79
C ALA A 147 21.28 -20.79 -4.65
N GLY A 148 21.84 -21.28 -3.56
CA GLY A 148 23.27 -21.18 -3.25
C GLY A 148 23.73 -19.83 -2.67
N VAL A 149 22.81 -18.93 -2.37
CA VAL A 149 23.11 -17.65 -1.72
C VAL A 149 22.08 -17.33 -0.62
N LEU A 150 22.29 -16.25 0.13
CA LEU A 150 21.36 -15.81 1.17
C LEU A 150 19.96 -15.53 0.58
N GLY A 151 18.99 -16.26 1.04
CA GLY A 151 17.56 -16.03 0.77
C GLY A 151 16.95 -15.06 1.76
N LYS A 152 17.08 -15.35 3.05
CA LYS A 152 16.46 -14.61 4.16
C LYS A 152 17.38 -14.59 5.37
N ILE A 153 17.24 -13.56 6.18
CA ILE A 153 17.68 -13.58 7.58
C ILE A 153 16.50 -13.96 8.48
N VAL A 154 16.80 -14.57 9.59
CA VAL A 154 15.85 -14.87 10.66
C VAL A 154 16.17 -13.97 11.84
N CYS A 155 15.16 -13.25 12.34
CA CYS A 155 15.29 -12.36 13.50
C CYS A 155 14.28 -12.76 14.56
N ASN A 156 14.54 -12.42 15.83
CA ASN A 156 13.55 -12.52 16.89
C ASN A 156 12.80 -11.20 17.01
N TYR A 157 11.48 -11.24 16.87
CA TYR A 157 10.62 -10.10 17.08
C TYR A 157 9.52 -10.45 18.09
N LYS A 158 9.55 -9.87 19.28
CA LYS A 158 8.57 -10.10 20.35
C LYS A 158 8.37 -11.59 20.71
N GLY A 159 9.41 -12.41 20.56
CA GLY A 159 9.36 -13.85 20.82
C GLY A 159 9.03 -14.72 19.61
N TYR A 160 8.72 -14.12 18.46
CA TYR A 160 8.43 -14.82 17.20
C TYR A 160 9.62 -14.77 16.24
N GLU A 161 9.74 -15.79 15.40
CA GLU A 161 10.70 -15.81 14.30
C GLU A 161 10.18 -14.98 13.12
N LEU A 162 10.86 -13.87 12.85
CA LEU A 162 10.61 -13.02 11.67
C LEU A 162 11.63 -13.37 10.58
N ARG A 163 11.16 -13.70 9.38
CA ARG A 163 11.98 -14.01 8.20
C ARG A 163 11.96 -12.86 7.21
N VAL A 164 13.11 -12.25 6.99
CA VAL A 164 13.25 -11.07 6.12
C VAL A 164 14.12 -11.41 4.91
N GLY A 165 13.51 -11.43 3.74
CA GLY A 165 14.18 -11.79 2.47
C GLY A 165 14.40 -10.62 1.51
N SER A 166 13.87 -9.41 1.79
CA SER A 166 14.07 -8.20 0.98
C SER A 166 15.21 -7.33 1.54
N GLY A 167 15.63 -6.32 0.77
CA GLY A 167 16.61 -5.32 1.22
C GLY A 167 18.08 -5.70 0.93
N PHE A 168 18.36 -6.87 0.37
CA PHE A 168 19.72 -7.30 0.02
C PHE A 168 19.98 -7.19 -1.47
N THR A 169 21.17 -6.68 -1.86
CA THR A 169 21.66 -6.80 -3.23
C THR A 169 22.15 -8.22 -3.50
N ASP A 170 22.34 -8.59 -4.77
CA ASP A 170 22.82 -9.91 -5.15
C ASP A 170 24.26 -10.15 -4.62
N GLU A 171 25.08 -9.11 -4.57
CA GLU A 171 26.44 -9.15 -4.00
C GLU A 171 26.39 -9.38 -2.48
N GLN A 172 25.51 -8.67 -1.77
CA GLN A 172 25.30 -8.87 -0.33
C GLN A 172 24.82 -10.27 -0.01
N ARG A 173 23.90 -10.83 -0.83
CA ARG A 173 23.42 -12.21 -0.66
C ARG A 173 24.57 -13.21 -0.78
N ALA A 174 25.38 -13.09 -1.82
CA ALA A 174 26.54 -13.96 -2.02
C ALA A 174 27.59 -13.80 -0.91
N TYR A 175 27.81 -12.56 -0.46
CA TYR A 175 28.79 -12.25 0.58
C TYR A 175 28.39 -12.81 1.95
N TYR A 176 27.17 -12.54 2.42
CA TYR A 176 26.71 -13.02 3.72
C TYR A 176 26.47 -14.52 3.75
N TRP A 177 26.10 -15.14 2.63
CA TRP A 177 26.00 -16.60 2.54
C TRP A 177 27.34 -17.29 2.75
N LYS A 178 28.41 -16.73 2.20
CA LYS A 178 29.78 -17.24 2.39
C LYS A 178 30.36 -16.90 3.76
N ASN A 179 29.88 -15.85 4.40
CA ASN A 179 30.40 -15.31 5.65
C ASN A 179 29.29 -15.09 6.68
N PRO A 180 28.53 -16.12 7.08
CA PRO A 180 27.34 -15.97 7.93
C PRO A 180 27.64 -15.31 9.29
N TRP A 181 28.84 -15.50 9.80
CA TRP A 181 29.28 -14.90 11.08
C TRP A 181 29.34 -13.36 11.08
N LEU A 182 29.29 -12.74 9.91
CA LEU A 182 29.26 -11.27 9.79
C LEU A 182 27.87 -10.68 9.98
N ILE A 183 26.82 -11.47 9.85
CA ILE A 183 25.43 -11.02 9.99
C ILE A 183 24.71 -11.73 11.14
N VAL A 184 24.98 -13.03 11.35
CA VAL A 184 24.38 -13.77 12.48
C VAL A 184 24.95 -13.25 13.80
N GLY A 185 24.05 -12.87 14.72
CA GLY A 185 24.37 -12.22 15.98
C GLY A 185 24.41 -10.69 15.91
N SER A 186 24.45 -10.10 14.69
CA SER A 186 24.41 -8.64 14.52
C SER A 186 23.00 -8.08 14.69
N ILE A 187 22.95 -6.79 15.06
CA ILE A 187 21.70 -6.01 15.01
C ILE A 187 21.53 -5.51 13.58
N VAL A 188 20.32 -5.69 13.04
CA VAL A 188 19.92 -5.26 11.70
C VAL A 188 18.68 -4.37 11.80
N GLU A 189 18.68 -3.27 11.08
CA GLU A 189 17.51 -2.41 10.95
C GLU A 189 16.55 -3.02 9.91
N ILE A 190 15.33 -3.30 10.34
CA ILE A 190 14.26 -3.84 9.49
C ILE A 190 13.27 -2.73 9.21
N GLN A 191 13.00 -2.50 7.92
CA GLN A 191 11.94 -1.59 7.48
C GLN A 191 10.65 -2.36 7.23
N TYR A 192 9.54 -1.82 7.73
CA TYR A 192 8.21 -2.41 7.55
C TYR A 192 7.13 -1.32 7.45
N PHE A 193 6.00 -1.62 6.86
CA PHE A 193 4.86 -0.69 6.78
C PHE A 193 3.98 -0.78 8.02
N GLU A 194 3.62 -1.97 8.44
CA GLU A 194 2.71 -2.24 9.55
C GLU A 194 3.00 -3.59 10.19
N GLU A 195 2.60 -3.76 11.44
CA GLU A 195 2.56 -5.05 12.11
C GLU A 195 1.25 -5.74 11.77
N THR A 196 1.31 -7.00 11.36
CA THR A 196 0.12 -7.81 11.10
C THR A 196 -0.03 -8.86 12.19
N ASN A 197 -1.24 -9.07 12.65
CA ASN A 197 -1.55 -10.17 13.57
C ASN A 197 -1.74 -11.46 12.77
N ASN A 198 -1.33 -12.60 13.36
CA ASN A 198 -1.67 -13.90 12.81
C ASN A 198 -3.18 -14.24 13.01
N GLU A 199 -3.63 -15.38 12.50
CA GLU A 199 -5.03 -15.82 12.63
C GLU A 199 -5.50 -15.99 14.09
N GLN A 200 -4.57 -16.01 15.05
CA GLN A 200 -4.84 -16.12 16.49
C GLN A 200 -4.89 -14.74 17.18
N GLY A 201 -4.65 -13.66 16.44
CA GLY A 201 -4.69 -12.29 16.95
C GLY A 201 -3.44 -11.87 17.72
N GLU A 202 -2.34 -12.61 17.52
CA GLU A 202 -1.03 -12.38 18.15
C GLU A 202 -0.07 -11.66 17.21
#